data_8deac86bb717173b5f4e0361cd3919fa
#
_entry.id   8deac86bb717173b5f4e0361cd3919fa
#
_cell.length_a   1.000
_cell.length_b   1.000
_cell.length_c   1.000
_cell.angle_alpha   90.00
_cell.angle_beta   90.00
_cell.angle_gamma   90.00
#
_symmetry.space_group_name_H-M   'P 1'
#
loop_
_entity.id
_entity.type
_entity.pdbx_description
1 polymer ?
#
loop_
_entity_poly.entity_id
_entity_poly.type
_entity_poly.pdbx_seq_one_letter_code
_entity_poly.pdbx_strand_id
1 'polypeptide(L)'
;MYDMKALYEARSTAHAIRLLQEHPEAQIIAGGSDVLVQMREGKRAGAELVSIYGLDELRGVRLEDDGTLRIGPLTSFSHITKDPLIQRYIGVLGEAVDMVGGPQIRNIGTIGGNICNGVTSADSASTLFAWDAVVELTGPEGVRRIPVKDFYIRAGKVDLRPGELQTGILVKKESYEGYKGHYIKYAMRNAMDIATLGCSVNVKLSEDKKTFTDIRIAYGVAGPVPMRAVHAEMSGKGMPVTEESMEQISEAVLRDVTPRDSWRASKAFREHISKVLCKRTLVEAVKRAEEAGAPRDGECERIGGYESVGEYEDGGACISDAGKSSVNETGIQNGANQYKLVRCRINGAEREAVVDVRASLTDMLRDDYSLTSVKKGCEVGECGACNVMIDGECYNSCIYLAVWADGKEIRTLEGLMGSNGELSDIQQAFIDEAAVQCGFCTPGVIMSAVEILESGREYTRDELRKLLSGHLCRCTGYENILNAVEKTMRKQLEGNSV
;
A
#
# COMPACT_ATOMS: atom_id res chain seq x y z
N MET A 1 9.40 17.99 12.84
CA MET A 1 8.53 18.70 11.87
C MET A 1 9.09 18.59 10.46
N TYR A 2 8.25 18.65 9.44
CA TYR A 2 8.66 18.64 8.03
C TYR A 2 9.00 20.04 7.53
N ASP A 3 9.97 20.14 6.62
CA ASP A 3 10.30 21.41 5.97
C ASP A 3 9.38 21.62 4.76
N MET A 4 8.13 22.03 5.03
CA MET A 4 7.15 22.45 4.01
C MET A 4 6.76 23.92 4.24
N LYS A 5 6.47 24.62 3.16
CA LYS A 5 6.05 26.02 3.19
C LYS A 5 4.57 26.16 3.53
N ALA A 6 3.73 25.30 2.95
CA ALA A 6 2.30 25.29 3.18
C ALA A 6 1.68 23.92 2.92
N LEU A 7 0.53 23.64 3.54
CA LEU A 7 -0.33 22.49 3.30
C LEU A 7 -1.76 22.97 3.03
N TYR A 8 -2.29 22.61 1.88
CA TYR A 8 -3.68 22.87 1.48
C TYR A 8 -4.46 21.57 1.50
N GLU A 9 -5.51 21.46 2.30
CA GLU A 9 -6.35 20.27 2.40
C GLU A 9 -7.51 20.37 1.41
N ALA A 10 -7.54 19.46 0.43
CA ALA A 10 -8.65 19.35 -0.51
C ALA A 10 -9.89 18.73 0.16
N ARG A 11 -11.08 19.19 -0.21
CA ARG A 11 -12.38 18.71 0.29
C ARG A 11 -13.15 17.92 -0.76
N SER A 12 -12.70 17.93 -2.00
CA SER A 12 -13.22 17.17 -3.14
C SER A 12 -12.20 17.17 -4.26
N THR A 13 -12.36 16.29 -5.24
CA THR A 13 -11.55 16.26 -6.49
C THR A 13 -11.55 17.62 -7.19
N ALA A 14 -12.71 18.25 -7.33
CA ALA A 14 -12.84 19.57 -7.93
C ALA A 14 -12.10 20.65 -7.13
N HIS A 15 -12.11 20.57 -5.80
CA HIS A 15 -11.35 21.48 -4.94
C HIS A 15 -9.84 21.25 -5.06
N ALA A 16 -9.39 19.99 -5.13
CA ALA A 16 -7.98 19.68 -5.35
C ALA A 16 -7.46 20.28 -6.67
N ILE A 17 -8.22 20.15 -7.74
CA ILE A 17 -7.88 20.73 -9.06
C ILE A 17 -7.77 22.26 -8.98
N ARG A 18 -8.71 22.93 -8.31
CA ARG A 18 -8.63 24.39 -8.10
C ARG A 18 -7.38 24.79 -7.32
N LEU A 19 -7.08 24.10 -6.20
CA LEU A 19 -5.88 24.36 -5.42
C LEU A 19 -4.60 24.19 -6.25
N LEU A 20 -4.54 23.19 -7.13
CA LEU A 20 -3.41 23.00 -8.04
C LEU A 20 -3.30 24.08 -9.12
N GLN A 21 -4.41 24.73 -9.49
CA GLN A 21 -4.39 25.90 -10.39
C GLN A 21 -3.96 27.19 -9.67
N GLU A 22 -4.42 27.38 -8.42
CA GLU A 22 -4.05 28.52 -7.56
C GLU A 22 -2.60 28.43 -7.09
N HIS A 23 -2.08 27.21 -6.91
CA HIS A 23 -0.73 26.92 -6.44
C HIS A 23 -0.02 25.95 -7.41
N PRO A 24 0.40 26.41 -8.61
CA PRO A 24 0.92 25.52 -9.67
C PRO A 24 2.23 24.79 -9.31
N GLU A 25 2.99 25.30 -8.34
CA GLU A 25 4.21 24.65 -7.84
C GLU A 25 3.94 23.66 -6.69
N ALA A 26 2.70 23.63 -6.17
CA ALA A 26 2.34 22.72 -5.10
C ALA A 26 2.33 21.27 -5.58
N GLN A 27 2.76 20.38 -4.71
CA GLN A 27 2.80 18.95 -4.98
C GLN A 27 1.64 18.24 -4.31
N ILE A 28 1.08 17.25 -5.01
CA ILE A 28 0.04 16.40 -4.45
C ILE A 28 0.65 15.48 -3.40
N ILE A 29 0.00 15.40 -2.23
CA ILE A 29 0.29 14.40 -1.21
C ILE A 29 -0.95 13.52 -0.97
N ALA A 30 -0.78 12.20 -1.17
CA ALA A 30 -1.73 11.16 -0.81
C ALA A 30 -1.32 10.55 0.55
N GLY A 31 -0.94 9.27 0.63
CA GLY A 31 -0.44 8.66 1.87
C GLY A 31 0.93 9.16 2.35
N GLY A 32 1.62 9.96 1.57
CA GLY A 32 2.84 10.66 2.00
C GLY A 32 4.11 9.80 2.16
N SER A 33 4.04 8.47 2.04
CA SER A 33 5.15 7.54 2.32
C SER A 33 6.41 7.75 1.47
N ASP A 34 6.34 8.52 0.38
CA ASP A 34 7.49 8.95 -0.42
C ASP A 34 7.77 10.46 -0.25
N VAL A 35 6.74 11.30 -0.37
CA VAL A 35 6.88 12.77 -0.30
C VAL A 35 7.45 13.21 1.04
N LEU A 36 6.94 12.70 2.15
CA LEU A 36 7.40 13.06 3.50
C LEU A 36 8.83 12.55 3.76
N VAL A 37 9.17 11.37 3.24
CA VAL A 37 10.56 10.86 3.32
C VAL A 37 11.51 11.75 2.53
N GLN A 38 11.16 12.14 1.31
CA GLN A 38 11.98 13.06 0.50
C GLN A 38 12.15 14.44 1.16
N MET A 39 11.12 14.91 1.89
CA MET A 39 11.26 16.15 2.71
C MET A 39 12.27 15.98 3.84
N ARG A 40 12.26 14.84 4.55
CA ARG A 40 13.26 14.54 5.60
C ARG A 40 14.68 14.49 5.02
N GLU A 41 14.82 14.00 3.79
CA GLU A 41 16.10 13.96 3.07
C GLU A 41 16.51 15.33 2.47
N GLY A 42 15.69 16.36 2.61
CA GLY A 42 15.94 17.69 2.06
C GLY A 42 15.68 17.85 0.56
N LYS A 43 15.28 16.79 -0.14
CA LYS A 43 15.04 16.82 -1.59
C LYS A 43 13.81 17.63 -1.99
N ARG A 44 12.86 17.78 -1.06
CA ARG A 44 11.62 18.55 -1.22
C ARG A 44 11.44 19.61 -0.13
N ALA A 45 12.54 20.13 0.41
CA ALA A 45 12.53 21.19 1.39
C ALA A 45 11.83 22.45 0.85
N GLY A 46 10.99 23.09 1.66
CA GLY A 46 10.26 24.29 1.29
C GLY A 46 9.11 24.10 0.28
N ALA A 47 8.72 22.85 -0.06
CA ALA A 47 7.61 22.61 -0.97
C ALA A 47 6.26 23.00 -0.37
N GLU A 48 5.33 23.46 -1.23
CA GLU A 48 3.90 23.54 -0.91
C GLU A 48 3.22 22.22 -1.28
N LEU A 49 2.26 21.77 -0.45
CA LEU A 49 1.55 20.52 -0.65
C LEU A 49 0.05 20.73 -0.77
N VAL A 50 -0.59 20.00 -1.71
CA VAL A 50 -2.04 19.80 -1.77
C VAL A 50 -2.34 18.40 -1.27
N SER A 51 -2.93 18.31 -0.07
CA SER A 51 -3.33 17.03 0.52
C SER A 51 -4.66 16.58 -0.05
N ILE A 52 -4.66 15.39 -0.63
CA ILE A 52 -5.86 14.68 -1.08
C ILE A 52 -6.19 13.50 -0.16
N TYR A 53 -5.45 13.32 0.94
CA TYR A 53 -5.56 12.16 1.83
C TYR A 53 -6.99 11.94 2.37
N GLY A 54 -7.74 13.00 2.63
CA GLY A 54 -9.10 12.94 3.15
C GLY A 54 -10.21 12.78 2.08
N LEU A 55 -9.88 12.52 0.81
CA LEU A 55 -10.88 12.37 -0.26
C LEU A 55 -11.35 10.92 -0.39
N ASP A 56 -12.41 10.54 0.35
CA ASP A 56 -12.95 9.18 0.34
C ASP A 56 -13.52 8.78 -1.02
N GLU A 57 -13.99 9.73 -1.82
CA GLU A 57 -14.45 9.50 -3.20
C GLU A 57 -13.38 8.90 -4.13
N LEU A 58 -12.11 9.00 -3.76
CA LEU A 58 -10.97 8.44 -4.49
C LEU A 58 -10.49 7.10 -3.91
N ARG A 59 -11.25 6.47 -3.01
CA ARG A 59 -10.91 5.18 -2.37
C ARG A 59 -11.79 4.06 -2.89
N GLY A 60 -11.36 2.84 -2.60
CA GLY A 60 -12.11 1.60 -2.81
C GLY A 60 -11.97 1.01 -4.21
N VAL A 61 -12.59 -0.15 -4.38
CA VAL A 61 -12.62 -0.91 -5.63
C VAL A 61 -14.07 -1.17 -5.99
N ARG A 62 -14.42 -1.00 -7.27
CA ARG A 62 -15.77 -1.29 -7.75
C ARG A 62 -15.75 -1.92 -9.14
N LEU A 63 -16.74 -2.75 -9.41
CA LEU A 63 -17.00 -3.32 -10.72
C LEU A 63 -18.08 -2.47 -11.40
N GLU A 64 -17.78 -1.89 -12.57
CA GLU A 64 -18.72 -1.11 -13.38
C GLU A 64 -19.62 -2.06 -14.19
N ASP A 65 -20.76 -1.55 -14.69
CA ASP A 65 -21.78 -2.35 -15.40
C ASP A 65 -21.23 -3.06 -16.66
N ASP A 66 -20.23 -2.47 -17.31
CA ASP A 66 -19.54 -3.06 -18.47
C ASP A 66 -18.48 -4.11 -18.09
N GLY A 67 -18.33 -4.40 -16.79
CA GLY A 67 -17.32 -5.29 -16.24
C GLY A 67 -15.94 -4.64 -16.08
N THR A 68 -15.80 -3.34 -16.26
CA THR A 68 -14.55 -2.64 -15.96
C THR A 68 -14.34 -2.61 -14.43
N LEU A 69 -13.19 -3.09 -13.98
CA LEU A 69 -12.78 -2.98 -12.59
C LEU A 69 -12.12 -1.61 -12.39
N ARG A 70 -12.72 -0.77 -11.54
CA ARG A 70 -12.21 0.55 -11.18
C ARG A 70 -11.60 0.53 -9.80
N ILE A 71 -10.37 1.01 -9.67
CA ILE A 71 -9.64 1.17 -8.41
C ILE A 71 -9.43 2.66 -8.17
N GLY A 72 -9.90 3.16 -7.03
CA GLY A 72 -9.66 4.53 -6.59
C GLY A 72 -8.17 4.75 -6.27
N PRO A 73 -7.55 5.86 -6.70
CA PRO A 73 -6.11 6.07 -6.55
C PRO A 73 -5.65 6.20 -5.09
N LEU A 74 -6.52 6.56 -4.16
CA LEU A 74 -6.23 6.60 -2.72
C LEU A 74 -6.46 5.28 -2.00
N THR A 75 -6.80 4.20 -2.72
CA THR A 75 -6.93 2.88 -2.13
C THR A 75 -5.57 2.38 -1.65
N SER A 76 -5.50 2.01 -0.36
CA SER A 76 -4.26 1.54 0.25
C SER A 76 -3.88 0.15 -0.26
N PHE A 77 -2.60 -0.21 -0.15
CA PHE A 77 -2.14 -1.54 -0.54
C PHE A 77 -2.77 -2.63 0.33
N SER A 78 -2.94 -2.39 1.63
CA SER A 78 -3.62 -3.33 2.53
C SER A 78 -5.06 -3.57 2.12
N HIS A 79 -5.79 -2.53 1.68
CA HIS A 79 -7.14 -2.68 1.15
C HIS A 79 -7.12 -3.54 -0.12
N ILE A 80 -6.27 -3.21 -1.10
CA ILE A 80 -6.16 -3.95 -2.38
C ILE A 80 -5.84 -5.42 -2.14
N THR A 81 -4.94 -5.73 -1.19
CA THR A 81 -4.58 -7.12 -0.85
C THR A 81 -5.78 -7.93 -0.35
N LYS A 82 -6.70 -7.29 0.39
CA LYS A 82 -7.84 -7.95 1.04
C LYS A 82 -9.14 -7.85 0.22
N ASP A 83 -9.21 -6.99 -0.79
CA ASP A 83 -10.42 -6.68 -1.53
C ASP A 83 -10.94 -7.89 -2.34
N PRO A 84 -12.22 -8.29 -2.18
CA PRO A 84 -12.79 -9.47 -2.84
C PRO A 84 -12.82 -9.38 -4.37
N LEU A 85 -13.03 -8.17 -4.93
CA LEU A 85 -13.03 -7.97 -6.38
C LEU A 85 -11.63 -8.13 -6.95
N ILE A 86 -10.63 -7.57 -6.27
CA ILE A 86 -9.22 -7.76 -6.64
C ILE A 86 -8.85 -9.25 -6.60
N GLN A 87 -9.15 -9.94 -5.49
CA GLN A 87 -8.85 -11.36 -5.33
C GLN A 87 -9.52 -12.22 -6.41
N ARG A 88 -10.76 -11.91 -6.75
CA ARG A 88 -11.54 -12.65 -7.74
C ARG A 88 -11.03 -12.45 -9.17
N TYR A 89 -10.74 -11.22 -9.56
CA TYR A 89 -10.51 -10.85 -10.97
C TYR A 89 -9.04 -10.64 -11.33
N ILE A 90 -8.26 -10.00 -10.46
CA ILE A 90 -6.86 -9.62 -10.70
C ILE A 90 -5.98 -9.88 -9.46
N GLY A 91 -6.16 -11.01 -8.78
CA GLY A 91 -5.50 -11.33 -7.50
C GLY A 91 -3.97 -11.15 -7.50
N VAL A 92 -3.32 -11.28 -8.66
CA VAL A 92 -1.88 -11.01 -8.83
C VAL A 92 -1.50 -9.57 -8.41
N LEU A 93 -2.39 -8.59 -8.60
CA LEU A 93 -2.17 -7.23 -8.11
C LEU A 93 -2.11 -7.21 -6.58
N GLY A 94 -3.06 -7.90 -5.92
CA GLY A 94 -3.06 -8.05 -4.46
C GLY A 94 -1.77 -8.69 -3.93
N GLU A 95 -1.30 -9.77 -4.59
CA GLU A 95 -0.03 -10.43 -4.25
C GLU A 95 1.17 -9.47 -4.36
N ALA A 96 1.23 -8.69 -5.44
CA ALA A 96 2.34 -7.77 -5.68
C ALA A 96 2.38 -6.60 -4.68
N VAL A 97 1.23 -5.99 -4.40
CA VAL A 97 1.19 -4.86 -3.45
C VAL A 97 1.37 -5.31 -2.00
N ASP A 98 1.11 -6.57 -1.67
CA ASP A 98 1.40 -7.16 -0.36
C ASP A 98 2.91 -7.36 -0.11
N MET A 99 3.74 -7.20 -1.14
CA MET A 99 5.21 -7.18 -1.04
C MET A 99 5.80 -5.77 -0.90
N VAL A 100 4.95 -4.72 -0.87
CA VAL A 100 5.41 -3.33 -0.71
C VAL A 100 5.68 -3.05 0.76
N GLY A 101 6.91 -2.66 1.10
CA GLY A 101 7.29 -2.24 2.45
C GLY A 101 6.91 -3.25 3.54
N GLY A 102 6.54 -2.73 4.70
CA GLY A 102 5.91 -3.48 5.79
C GLY A 102 4.41 -3.19 5.88
N PRO A 103 3.67 -3.87 6.80
CA PRO A 103 2.23 -3.66 6.98
C PRO A 103 1.84 -2.20 7.17
N GLN A 104 2.55 -1.46 8.01
CA GLN A 104 2.27 -0.04 8.30
C GLN A 104 2.44 0.85 7.06
N ILE A 105 3.38 0.51 6.17
CA ILE A 105 3.55 1.21 4.89
C ILE A 105 2.42 0.86 3.94
N ARG A 106 1.94 -0.40 3.95
CA ARG A 106 0.81 -0.81 3.11
C ARG A 106 -0.51 -0.18 3.54
N ASN A 107 -0.68 0.12 4.82
CA ASN A 107 -1.89 0.80 5.32
C ASN A 107 -1.98 2.26 4.85
N ILE A 108 -0.86 2.98 4.76
CA ILE A 108 -0.84 4.39 4.33
C ILE A 108 -0.50 4.59 2.85
N GLY A 109 0.30 3.69 2.27
CA GLY A 109 0.72 3.76 0.87
C GLY A 109 -0.46 3.50 -0.07
N THR A 110 -0.63 4.34 -1.07
CA THR A 110 -1.75 4.29 -2.02
C THR A 110 -1.28 3.84 -3.41
N ILE A 111 -2.15 3.13 -4.13
CA ILE A 111 -1.81 2.65 -5.46
C ILE A 111 -1.58 3.81 -6.44
N GLY A 112 -2.38 4.87 -6.37
CA GLY A 112 -2.21 6.06 -7.20
C GLY A 112 -0.91 6.80 -6.90
N GLY A 113 -0.58 6.97 -5.61
CA GLY A 113 0.70 7.57 -5.21
C GLY A 113 1.90 6.76 -5.73
N ASN A 114 1.83 5.43 -5.67
CA ASN A 114 2.87 4.54 -6.15
C ASN A 114 3.10 4.66 -7.67
N ILE A 115 2.03 4.73 -8.46
CA ILE A 115 2.12 4.88 -9.92
C ILE A 115 2.57 6.29 -10.30
N CYS A 116 1.98 7.33 -9.69
CA CYS A 116 2.31 8.72 -9.98
C CYS A 116 3.73 9.12 -9.55
N ASN A 117 4.34 8.39 -8.62
CA ASN A 117 5.76 8.54 -8.29
C ASN A 117 6.68 8.18 -9.46
N GLY A 118 6.21 7.37 -10.42
CA GLY A 118 6.92 7.05 -11.66
C GLY A 118 8.17 6.19 -11.49
N VAL A 119 8.37 5.57 -10.32
CA VAL A 119 9.54 4.72 -10.07
C VAL A 119 9.42 3.37 -10.77
N THR A 120 10.52 2.90 -11.34
CA THR A 120 10.57 1.63 -12.07
C THR A 120 10.41 0.40 -11.20
N SER A 121 10.63 0.54 -9.89
CA SER A 121 10.60 -0.54 -8.89
C SER A 121 9.25 -0.66 -8.17
N ALA A 122 8.23 0.06 -8.61
CA ALA A 122 6.88 -0.06 -8.07
C ALA A 122 6.32 -1.46 -8.35
N ASP A 123 6.08 -2.26 -7.32
CA ASP A 123 5.60 -3.65 -7.45
C ASP A 123 4.22 -3.70 -8.13
N SER A 124 3.35 -2.71 -7.88
CA SER A 124 2.05 -2.58 -8.56
C SER A 124 2.15 -2.31 -10.06
N ALA A 125 3.20 -1.59 -10.50
CA ALA A 125 3.29 -1.14 -11.88
C ALA A 125 3.42 -2.31 -12.87
N SER A 126 4.31 -3.27 -12.61
CA SER A 126 4.49 -4.43 -13.50
C SER A 126 3.20 -5.25 -13.63
N THR A 127 2.44 -5.42 -12.52
CA THR A 127 1.15 -6.12 -12.59
C THR A 127 0.11 -5.33 -13.38
N LEU A 128 0.01 -4.02 -13.19
CA LEU A 128 -0.91 -3.18 -13.96
C LEU A 128 -0.56 -3.13 -15.45
N PHE A 129 0.73 -3.18 -15.81
CA PHE A 129 1.16 -3.34 -17.21
C PHE A 129 0.72 -4.69 -17.79
N ALA A 130 0.83 -5.78 -17.04
CA ALA A 130 0.37 -7.10 -17.46
C ALA A 130 -1.18 -7.20 -17.56
N TRP A 131 -1.91 -6.35 -16.84
CA TRP A 131 -3.36 -6.23 -16.93
C TRP A 131 -3.85 -5.19 -17.95
N ASP A 132 -2.95 -4.57 -18.74
CA ASP A 132 -3.27 -3.48 -19.67
C ASP A 132 -4.14 -2.39 -19.01
N ALA A 133 -3.80 -2.02 -17.79
CA ALA A 133 -4.56 -1.03 -17.04
C ALA A 133 -4.54 0.35 -17.74
N VAL A 134 -5.60 1.11 -17.50
CA VAL A 134 -5.77 2.48 -18.01
C VAL A 134 -5.80 3.43 -16.81
N VAL A 135 -5.01 4.48 -16.87
CA VAL A 135 -5.00 5.56 -15.87
C VAL A 135 -6.02 6.62 -16.30
N GLU A 136 -6.92 6.97 -15.39
CA GLU A 136 -7.86 8.08 -15.58
C GLU A 136 -7.36 9.30 -14.81
N LEU A 137 -7.29 10.42 -15.52
CA LEU A 137 -6.83 11.71 -15.02
C LEU A 137 -7.94 12.73 -15.19
N THR A 138 -8.16 13.55 -14.17
CA THR A 138 -9.12 14.65 -14.21
C THR A 138 -8.37 15.96 -13.95
N GLY A 139 -8.62 16.94 -14.77
CA GLY A 139 -8.01 18.27 -14.70
C GLY A 139 -8.95 19.37 -15.16
N PRO A 140 -8.44 20.60 -15.33
CA PRO A 140 -9.23 21.75 -15.77
C PRO A 140 -9.93 21.56 -17.10
N GLU A 141 -9.32 20.76 -18.01
CA GLU A 141 -9.83 20.48 -19.36
C GLU A 141 -10.79 19.28 -19.39
N GLY A 142 -11.10 18.67 -18.25
CA GLY A 142 -11.97 17.49 -18.16
C GLY A 142 -11.21 16.21 -17.83
N VAL A 143 -11.76 15.07 -18.27
CA VAL A 143 -11.25 13.73 -18.01
C VAL A 143 -10.52 13.19 -19.23
N ARG A 144 -9.31 12.64 -19.02
CA ARG A 144 -8.59 11.89 -20.05
C ARG A 144 -8.16 10.52 -19.52
N ARG A 145 -8.04 9.56 -20.42
CA ARG A 145 -7.65 8.18 -20.11
C ARG A 145 -6.42 7.80 -20.92
N ILE A 146 -5.42 7.24 -20.26
CA ILE A 146 -4.14 6.87 -20.87
C ILE A 146 -3.83 5.42 -20.48
N PRO A 147 -3.45 4.54 -21.43
CA PRO A 147 -2.89 3.23 -21.08
C PRO A 147 -1.70 3.40 -20.13
N VAL A 148 -1.61 2.55 -19.11
CA VAL A 148 -0.55 2.68 -18.10
C VAL A 148 0.86 2.65 -18.71
N LYS A 149 1.06 1.92 -19.81
CA LYS A 149 2.33 1.84 -20.53
C LYS A 149 2.77 3.20 -21.14
N ASP A 150 1.82 4.05 -21.48
CA ASP A 150 2.04 5.37 -22.08
C ASP A 150 2.07 6.48 -21.02
N PHE A 151 1.68 6.16 -19.76
CA PHE A 151 1.69 7.09 -18.65
C PHE A 151 3.11 7.34 -18.09
N TYR A 152 4.01 6.35 -18.17
CA TYR A 152 5.39 6.48 -17.71
C TYR A 152 6.28 7.09 -18.81
N ILE A 153 6.77 8.32 -18.59
CA ILE A 153 7.67 9.02 -19.53
C ILE A 153 9.13 8.58 -19.31
N ARG A 154 9.59 8.58 -18.07
CA ARG A 154 10.91 8.12 -17.62
C ARG A 154 10.90 7.87 -16.11
N ALA A 155 11.96 7.27 -15.58
CA ALA A 155 12.08 7.06 -14.15
C ALA A 155 11.82 8.35 -13.34
N GLY A 156 10.86 8.30 -12.43
CA GLY A 156 10.43 9.43 -11.61
C GLY A 156 9.62 10.50 -12.33
N LYS A 157 9.15 10.24 -13.56
CA LYS A 157 8.28 11.17 -14.29
C LYS A 157 7.21 10.44 -15.08
N VAL A 158 5.98 10.87 -14.85
CA VAL A 158 4.76 10.39 -15.54
C VAL A 158 4.09 11.51 -16.34
N ASP A 159 3.15 11.15 -17.23
CA ASP A 159 2.36 12.10 -18.03
C ASP A 159 1.16 12.63 -17.20
N LEU A 160 1.48 13.36 -16.13
CA LEU A 160 0.55 14.14 -15.33
C LEU A 160 0.77 15.62 -15.66
N ARG A 161 -0.24 16.29 -16.20
CA ARG A 161 -0.16 17.69 -16.60
C ARG A 161 -0.43 18.62 -15.41
N PRO A 162 0.00 19.88 -15.45
CA PRO A 162 -0.33 20.85 -14.40
C PRO A 162 -1.84 20.92 -14.16
N GLY A 163 -2.24 20.88 -12.88
CA GLY A 163 -3.64 20.91 -12.48
C GLY A 163 -4.41 19.58 -12.65
N GLU A 164 -3.76 18.51 -13.13
CA GLU A 164 -4.40 17.19 -13.20
C GLU A 164 -4.21 16.37 -11.93
N LEU A 165 -5.21 15.56 -11.64
CA LEU A 165 -5.24 14.58 -10.56
C LEU A 165 -5.60 13.21 -11.13
N GLN A 166 -4.94 12.17 -10.68
CA GLN A 166 -5.37 10.80 -10.97
C GLN A 166 -6.67 10.51 -10.22
N THR A 167 -7.70 10.07 -10.94
CA THR A 167 -9.04 9.80 -10.40
C THR A 167 -9.48 8.35 -10.54
N GLY A 168 -8.72 7.53 -11.25
CA GLY A 168 -9.01 6.11 -11.38
C GLY A 168 -7.88 5.31 -12.01
N ILE A 169 -7.89 4.02 -11.71
CA ILE A 169 -7.14 2.98 -12.42
C ILE A 169 -8.18 1.98 -12.89
N LEU A 170 -8.25 1.75 -14.19
CA LEU A 170 -9.27 0.95 -14.84
C LEU A 170 -8.64 -0.30 -15.44
N VAL A 171 -9.22 -1.47 -15.14
CA VAL A 171 -8.86 -2.73 -15.80
C VAL A 171 -10.13 -3.25 -16.48
N LYS A 172 -10.12 -3.24 -17.82
CA LYS A 172 -11.27 -3.66 -18.61
C LYS A 172 -11.52 -5.15 -18.51
N LYS A 173 -12.76 -5.59 -18.73
CA LYS A 173 -13.15 -6.99 -18.69
C LYS A 173 -12.29 -7.87 -19.61
N GLU A 174 -12.05 -7.45 -20.83
CA GLU A 174 -11.20 -8.17 -21.79
C GLU A 174 -9.75 -8.34 -21.34
N SER A 175 -9.28 -7.49 -20.41
CA SER A 175 -7.92 -7.56 -19.88
C SER A 175 -7.72 -8.61 -18.80
N TYR A 176 -8.79 -9.05 -18.13
CA TYR A 176 -8.68 -10.05 -17.06
C TYR A 176 -9.47 -11.34 -17.32
N GLU A 177 -10.49 -11.31 -18.18
CA GLU A 177 -11.37 -12.46 -18.40
C GLU A 177 -10.62 -13.62 -19.05
N GLY A 178 -10.60 -14.77 -18.34
CA GLY A 178 -9.92 -15.99 -18.78
C GLY A 178 -8.40 -15.98 -18.57
N TYR A 179 -7.82 -14.94 -17.97
CA TYR A 179 -6.41 -14.94 -17.59
C TYR A 179 -6.20 -15.42 -16.17
N LYS A 180 -5.07 -16.12 -15.97
CA LYS A 180 -4.47 -16.39 -14.66
C LYS A 180 -3.03 -15.94 -14.70
N GLY A 181 -2.51 -15.54 -13.56
CA GLY A 181 -1.15 -15.01 -13.53
C GLY A 181 -0.46 -15.24 -12.20
N HIS A 182 0.79 -14.79 -12.16
CA HIS A 182 1.61 -14.78 -10.97
C HIS A 182 2.58 -13.59 -11.01
N TYR A 183 3.06 -13.18 -9.84
CA TYR A 183 4.07 -12.15 -9.67
C TYR A 183 5.22 -12.64 -8.81
N ILE A 184 6.45 -12.38 -9.23
CA ILE A 184 7.65 -12.64 -8.43
C ILE A 184 8.44 -11.34 -8.29
N LYS A 185 8.70 -10.96 -7.05
CA LYS A 185 9.64 -9.91 -6.67
C LYS A 185 10.99 -10.54 -6.32
N TYR A 186 12.03 -10.19 -7.04
CA TYR A 186 13.38 -10.48 -6.62
C TYR A 186 13.95 -9.27 -5.86
N ALA A 187 14.34 -9.47 -4.63
CA ALA A 187 14.89 -8.46 -3.75
C ALA A 187 16.03 -9.06 -2.90
N MET A 188 16.83 -8.22 -2.25
CA MET A 188 17.96 -8.68 -1.42
C MET A 188 17.49 -9.21 -0.05
N ARG A 189 16.29 -8.81 0.39
CA ARG A 189 15.66 -9.23 1.66
C ARG A 189 14.24 -9.69 1.38
N ASN A 190 13.70 -10.54 2.26
CA ASN A 190 12.32 -11.05 2.13
C ASN A 190 11.24 -10.04 2.52
N ALA A 191 11.61 -8.92 3.15
CA ALA A 191 10.67 -7.88 3.57
C ALA A 191 11.37 -6.51 3.59
N MET A 192 10.58 -5.43 3.55
CA MET A 192 11.05 -4.04 3.63
C MET A 192 12.16 -3.72 2.63
N ASP A 193 12.03 -4.25 1.40
CA ASP A 193 13.06 -4.05 0.36
C ASP A 193 12.46 -3.61 -0.96
N ILE A 194 13.28 -2.89 -1.73
CA ILE A 194 12.94 -2.46 -3.08
C ILE A 194 13.29 -3.58 -4.06
N ALA A 195 12.42 -3.83 -5.04
CA ALA A 195 12.69 -4.82 -6.07
C ALA A 195 14.01 -4.55 -6.79
N THR A 196 14.86 -5.56 -6.85
CA THR A 196 16.01 -5.60 -7.77
C THR A 196 15.52 -5.89 -9.19
N LEU A 197 14.47 -6.73 -9.29
CA LEU A 197 13.69 -7.02 -10.48
C LEU A 197 12.31 -7.52 -10.06
N GLY A 198 11.24 -7.07 -10.72
CA GLY A 198 9.89 -7.61 -10.57
C GLY A 198 9.41 -8.20 -11.90
N CYS A 199 8.77 -9.36 -11.88
CA CYS A 199 8.20 -10.00 -13.07
C CYS A 199 6.74 -10.40 -12.80
N SER A 200 5.83 -9.96 -13.65
CA SER A 200 4.42 -10.35 -13.67
C SER A 200 4.11 -11.05 -14.99
N VAL A 201 3.49 -12.22 -14.90
CA VAL A 201 3.06 -12.97 -16.08
C VAL A 201 1.58 -13.32 -15.94
N ASN A 202 0.79 -13.03 -16.97
CA ASN A 202 -0.59 -13.45 -17.10
C ASN A 202 -0.72 -14.33 -18.35
N VAL A 203 -1.36 -15.47 -18.22
CA VAL A 203 -1.60 -16.42 -19.33
C VAL A 203 -3.08 -16.64 -19.55
N LYS A 204 -3.46 -16.81 -20.80
CA LYS A 204 -4.74 -17.33 -21.23
C LYS A 204 -4.49 -18.58 -22.04
N LEU A 205 -5.07 -19.70 -21.63
CA LEU A 205 -4.92 -20.99 -22.28
C LEU A 205 -6.13 -21.30 -23.19
N SER A 206 -5.95 -22.20 -24.14
CA SER A 206 -7.03 -22.80 -24.92
C SER A 206 -7.99 -23.60 -24.00
N GLU A 207 -9.17 -23.93 -24.48
CA GLU A 207 -10.17 -24.68 -23.70
C GLU A 207 -9.63 -26.06 -23.23
N ASP A 208 -8.81 -26.73 -24.06
CA ASP A 208 -8.15 -27.99 -23.72
C ASP A 208 -6.88 -27.81 -22.89
N LYS A 209 -6.54 -26.53 -22.54
CA LYS A 209 -5.37 -26.11 -21.74
C LYS A 209 -4.00 -26.49 -22.32
N LYS A 210 -3.93 -26.86 -23.60
CA LYS A 210 -2.70 -27.36 -24.25
C LYS A 210 -1.94 -26.29 -25.01
N THR A 211 -2.53 -25.10 -25.21
CA THR A 211 -1.94 -24.04 -26.04
C THR A 211 -2.09 -22.69 -25.37
N PHE A 212 -1.06 -21.86 -25.48
CA PHE A 212 -1.11 -20.47 -25.07
C PHE A 212 -1.95 -19.67 -26.06
N THR A 213 -3.16 -19.28 -25.68
CA THR A 213 -4.00 -18.38 -26.50
C THR A 213 -3.47 -16.94 -26.42
N ASP A 214 -3.05 -16.51 -25.24
CA ASP A 214 -2.38 -15.22 -25.05
C ASP A 214 -1.45 -15.28 -23.83
N ILE A 215 -0.38 -14.46 -23.87
CA ILE A 215 0.59 -14.32 -22.78
C ILE A 215 0.90 -12.85 -22.63
N ARG A 216 1.00 -12.38 -21.39
CA ARG A 216 1.44 -11.03 -21.07
C ARG A 216 2.53 -11.10 -20.02
N ILE A 217 3.69 -10.51 -20.34
CA ILE A 217 4.89 -10.53 -19.51
C ILE A 217 5.33 -9.10 -19.26
N ALA A 218 5.33 -8.68 -18.00
CA ALA A 218 5.72 -7.33 -17.64
C ALA A 218 6.78 -7.32 -16.55
N TYR A 219 7.68 -6.35 -16.65
CA TYR A 219 8.80 -6.19 -15.73
C TYR A 219 8.82 -4.82 -15.06
N GLY A 220 9.21 -4.82 -13.78
CA GLY A 220 9.76 -3.67 -13.09
C GLY A 220 11.29 -3.79 -13.03
N VAL A 221 12.01 -2.67 -13.15
CA VAL A 221 13.49 -2.55 -13.07
C VAL A 221 14.26 -3.26 -14.21
N ALA A 222 13.58 -3.76 -15.23
CA ALA A 222 14.22 -4.34 -16.41
C ALA A 222 14.48 -3.34 -17.55
N GLY A 223 14.07 -2.09 -17.38
CA GLY A 223 14.23 -0.99 -18.33
C GLY A 223 14.18 0.37 -17.62
N PRO A 224 14.21 1.47 -18.37
CA PRO A 224 14.13 2.83 -17.81
C PRO A 224 12.76 3.14 -17.18
N VAL A 225 11.72 2.43 -17.57
CA VAL A 225 10.35 2.43 -17.01
C VAL A 225 9.87 1.00 -16.85
N PRO A 226 8.77 0.72 -16.12
CA PRO A 226 8.10 -0.58 -16.18
C PRO A 226 7.72 -0.90 -17.63
N MET A 227 7.79 -2.16 -18.04
CA MET A 227 7.67 -2.50 -19.46
C MET A 227 7.04 -3.86 -19.70
N ARG A 228 6.49 -4.06 -20.91
CA ARG A 228 6.04 -5.34 -21.45
C ARG A 228 7.15 -5.99 -22.28
N ALA A 229 7.29 -7.31 -22.19
CA ALA A 229 8.22 -8.09 -23.02
C ALA A 229 7.50 -8.58 -24.30
N VAL A 230 7.23 -7.66 -25.19
CA VAL A 230 6.33 -7.87 -26.35
C VAL A 230 6.86 -8.94 -27.31
N HIS A 231 8.19 -9.01 -27.54
CA HIS A 231 8.76 -10.07 -28.40
C HIS A 231 8.58 -11.46 -27.77
N ALA A 232 8.77 -11.58 -26.47
CA ALA A 232 8.56 -12.83 -25.75
C ALA A 232 7.07 -13.25 -25.77
N GLU A 233 6.15 -12.32 -25.56
CA GLU A 233 4.71 -12.52 -25.64
C GLU A 233 4.28 -13.02 -27.04
N MET A 234 4.74 -12.35 -28.08
CA MET A 234 4.44 -12.74 -29.46
C MET A 234 5.02 -14.11 -29.80
N SER A 235 6.21 -14.44 -29.31
CA SER A 235 6.81 -15.75 -29.54
C SER A 235 6.03 -16.89 -28.89
N GLY A 236 5.43 -16.64 -27.72
CA GLY A 236 4.70 -17.66 -26.97
C GLY A 236 3.28 -17.91 -27.44
N LYS A 237 2.68 -16.96 -28.13
CA LYS A 237 1.29 -17.07 -28.59
C LYS A 237 1.12 -18.19 -29.64
N GLY A 238 0.23 -19.14 -29.36
CA GLY A 238 0.00 -20.30 -30.18
C GLY A 238 0.94 -21.49 -29.91
N MET A 239 1.95 -21.33 -29.06
CA MET A 239 2.82 -22.44 -28.67
C MET A 239 2.09 -23.43 -27.76
N PRO A 240 2.50 -24.74 -27.77
CA PRO A 240 1.99 -25.73 -26.83
C PRO A 240 2.46 -25.39 -25.40
N VAL A 241 1.67 -25.76 -24.41
CA VAL A 241 2.02 -25.60 -22.98
C VAL A 241 2.97 -26.73 -22.59
N THR A 242 4.27 -26.54 -22.88
CA THR A 242 5.35 -27.49 -22.55
C THR A 242 6.52 -26.75 -21.89
N GLU A 243 7.40 -27.52 -21.25
CA GLU A 243 8.59 -26.95 -20.62
C GLU A 243 9.51 -26.28 -21.64
N GLU A 244 9.65 -26.89 -22.84
CA GLU A 244 10.46 -26.34 -23.94
C GLU A 244 9.91 -25.00 -24.43
N SER A 245 8.59 -24.89 -24.58
CA SER A 245 7.94 -23.62 -24.95
C SER A 245 8.17 -22.54 -23.90
N MET A 246 8.03 -22.88 -22.61
CA MET A 246 8.26 -21.95 -21.51
C MET A 246 9.73 -21.51 -21.43
N GLU A 247 10.68 -22.41 -21.74
CA GLU A 247 12.10 -22.03 -21.84
C GLU A 247 12.33 -21.06 -23.00
N GLN A 248 11.80 -21.36 -24.20
CA GLN A 248 11.93 -20.51 -25.38
C GLN A 248 11.34 -19.11 -25.16
N ILE A 249 10.16 -19.01 -24.53
CA ILE A 249 9.54 -17.75 -24.17
C ILE A 249 10.42 -16.97 -23.19
N SER A 250 10.98 -17.64 -22.19
CA SER A 250 11.82 -17.00 -21.18
C SER A 250 13.17 -16.54 -21.75
N GLU A 251 13.74 -17.23 -22.72
CA GLU A 251 14.93 -16.75 -23.43
C GLU A 251 14.62 -15.54 -24.32
N ALA A 252 13.43 -15.49 -24.92
CA ALA A 252 13.03 -14.40 -25.83
C ALA A 252 12.94 -13.05 -25.10
N VAL A 253 12.75 -13.01 -23.77
CA VAL A 253 12.67 -11.75 -23.00
C VAL A 253 13.95 -10.89 -23.11
N LEU A 254 15.10 -11.51 -23.43
CA LEU A 254 16.36 -10.78 -23.61
C LEU A 254 16.34 -9.80 -24.79
N ARG A 255 15.39 -9.95 -25.70
CA ARG A 255 15.19 -9.00 -26.81
C ARG A 255 14.42 -7.74 -26.37
N ASP A 256 13.73 -7.83 -25.24
CA ASP A 256 12.88 -6.75 -24.73
C ASP A 256 13.54 -5.96 -23.60
N VAL A 257 14.24 -6.66 -22.68
CA VAL A 257 14.79 -6.04 -21.48
C VAL A 257 16.07 -5.23 -21.76
N THR A 258 16.18 -4.07 -21.12
CA THR A 258 17.34 -3.18 -21.21
C THR A 258 17.76 -2.67 -19.83
N PRO A 259 18.12 -3.57 -18.90
CA PRO A 259 18.48 -3.18 -17.54
C PRO A 259 19.81 -2.43 -17.50
N ARG A 260 20.01 -1.67 -16.43
CA ARG A 260 21.26 -0.94 -16.16
C ARG A 260 22.01 -1.51 -14.97
N ASP A 261 23.28 -1.18 -14.86
CA ASP A 261 24.04 -1.39 -13.63
C ASP A 261 23.54 -0.49 -12.51
N SER A 262 23.58 -1.00 -11.30
CA SER A 262 23.35 -0.24 -10.07
C SER A 262 24.06 -0.91 -8.91
N TRP A 263 24.07 -0.25 -7.74
CA TRP A 263 24.64 -0.85 -6.53
C TRP A 263 23.93 -2.14 -6.07
N ARG A 264 22.68 -2.35 -6.50
CA ARG A 264 21.90 -3.56 -6.16
C ARG A 264 22.25 -4.76 -7.03
N ALA A 265 22.55 -4.54 -8.31
CA ALA A 265 22.86 -5.61 -9.24
C ALA A 265 23.47 -5.07 -10.54
N SER A 266 24.32 -5.87 -11.18
CA SER A 266 24.84 -5.59 -12.51
C SER A 266 23.77 -5.79 -13.60
N LYS A 267 23.98 -5.18 -14.77
CA LYS A 267 23.19 -5.40 -15.96
C LYS A 267 23.11 -6.89 -16.32
N ALA A 268 24.26 -7.56 -16.42
CA ALA A 268 24.34 -8.98 -16.78
C ALA A 268 23.55 -9.87 -15.80
N PHE A 269 23.60 -9.57 -14.50
CA PHE A 269 22.83 -10.30 -13.51
C PHE A 269 21.32 -10.09 -13.70
N ARG A 270 20.88 -8.85 -13.97
CA ARG A 270 19.46 -8.57 -14.25
C ARG A 270 18.96 -9.23 -15.52
N GLU A 271 19.77 -9.26 -16.58
CA GLU A 271 19.44 -10.01 -17.82
C GLU A 271 19.26 -11.51 -17.50
N HIS A 272 20.19 -12.08 -16.74
CA HIS A 272 20.08 -13.48 -16.33
C HIS A 272 18.83 -13.75 -15.50
N ILE A 273 18.57 -12.98 -14.43
CA ILE A 273 17.39 -13.21 -13.58
C ILE A 273 16.08 -12.86 -14.28
N SER A 274 16.06 -12.01 -15.31
CA SER A 274 14.86 -11.75 -16.11
C SER A 274 14.34 -13.04 -16.74
N LYS A 275 15.21 -13.87 -17.31
CA LYS A 275 14.86 -15.18 -17.85
C LYS A 275 14.34 -16.12 -16.77
N VAL A 276 15.11 -16.23 -15.68
CA VAL A 276 14.77 -17.13 -14.57
C VAL A 276 13.42 -16.77 -13.95
N LEU A 277 13.17 -15.49 -13.71
CA LEU A 277 11.89 -15.04 -13.14
C LEU A 277 10.75 -15.26 -14.14
N CYS A 278 10.95 -14.98 -15.43
CA CYS A 278 9.95 -15.24 -16.45
C CYS A 278 9.53 -16.72 -16.42
N LYS A 279 10.48 -17.63 -16.50
CA LYS A 279 10.21 -19.08 -16.49
C LYS A 279 9.43 -19.48 -15.23
N ARG A 280 9.90 -19.08 -14.05
CA ARG A 280 9.25 -19.42 -12.78
C ARG A 280 7.84 -18.85 -12.67
N THR A 281 7.67 -17.59 -13.05
CA THR A 281 6.36 -16.90 -13.00
C THR A 281 5.40 -17.51 -14.02
N LEU A 282 5.89 -17.87 -15.22
CA LEU A 282 5.11 -18.51 -16.27
C LEU A 282 4.63 -19.92 -15.85
N VAL A 283 5.52 -20.74 -15.27
CA VAL A 283 5.17 -22.07 -14.73
C VAL A 283 4.05 -21.96 -13.70
N GLU A 284 4.16 -21.03 -12.75
CA GLU A 284 3.14 -20.84 -11.72
C GLU A 284 1.83 -20.28 -12.29
N ALA A 285 1.89 -19.36 -13.26
CA ALA A 285 0.72 -18.83 -13.94
C ALA A 285 -0.03 -19.92 -14.73
N VAL A 286 0.69 -20.81 -15.41
CA VAL A 286 0.13 -21.98 -16.10
C VAL A 286 -0.55 -22.91 -15.12
N LYS A 287 0.13 -23.28 -14.03
CA LYS A 287 -0.44 -24.13 -12.98
C LYS A 287 -1.77 -23.57 -12.47
N ARG A 288 -1.83 -22.28 -12.16
CA ARG A 288 -3.07 -21.60 -11.74
C ARG A 288 -4.16 -21.61 -12.82
N ALA A 289 -3.78 -21.53 -14.10
CA ALA A 289 -4.72 -21.61 -15.21
C ALA A 289 -5.26 -23.03 -15.41
N GLU A 290 -4.45 -24.05 -15.15
CA GLU A 290 -4.86 -25.45 -15.19
C GLU A 290 -5.81 -25.81 -14.03
N GLU A 291 -5.55 -25.29 -12.84
CA GLU A 291 -6.37 -25.49 -11.63
C GLU A 291 -7.72 -24.72 -11.70
N ALA A 292 -7.82 -23.66 -12.47
CA ALA A 292 -9.00 -22.80 -12.63
C ALA A 292 -10.14 -23.47 -13.41
N GLY A 293 -10.53 -24.66 -13.08
CA GLY A 293 -11.62 -25.44 -13.68
C GLY A 293 -11.97 -26.67 -12.87
N ALA A 294 -11.17 -27.00 -11.87
CA ALA A 294 -11.53 -28.00 -10.87
C ALA A 294 -12.48 -27.36 -9.85
N PRO A 295 -13.62 -27.99 -9.51
CA PRO A 295 -14.45 -27.51 -8.41
C PRO A 295 -13.58 -27.52 -7.15
N ARG A 296 -13.37 -26.37 -6.54
CA ARG A 296 -12.82 -26.32 -5.18
C ARG A 296 -13.94 -26.70 -4.23
N ASP A 297 -14.03 -27.99 -3.94
CA ASP A 297 -14.84 -28.46 -2.83
C ASP A 297 -14.25 -27.87 -1.54
N GLY A 298 -14.97 -26.92 -0.94
CA GLY A 298 -14.88 -26.65 0.50
C GLY A 298 -14.05 -25.48 0.99
N GLU A 299 -13.48 -24.58 0.19
CA GLU A 299 -12.63 -23.46 0.72
C GLU A 299 -13.15 -22.04 0.52
N CYS A 300 -14.39 -21.85 0.07
CA CYS A 300 -14.96 -20.49 -0.09
C CYS A 300 -15.63 -19.94 1.19
N GLU A 301 -15.55 -20.66 2.32
CA GLU A 301 -16.25 -20.26 3.57
C GLU A 301 -15.34 -19.78 4.72
N ARG A 302 -14.04 -19.61 4.52
CA ARG A 302 -13.15 -19.16 5.61
C ARG A 302 -12.28 -17.95 5.27
N ILE A 303 -12.78 -17.00 4.51
CA ILE A 303 -12.28 -15.64 4.60
C ILE A 303 -13.31 -14.91 5.46
N GLY A 304 -13.00 -14.79 6.75
CA GLY A 304 -13.87 -14.24 7.78
C GLY A 304 -14.48 -12.93 7.34
N GLY A 305 -15.79 -12.84 7.53
CA GLY A 305 -16.60 -11.69 7.19
C GLY A 305 -16.03 -10.42 7.81
N TYR A 306 -15.61 -9.51 6.97
CA TYR A 306 -15.84 -8.12 7.22
C TYR A 306 -17.32 -7.91 6.88
N GLU A 307 -18.14 -7.70 7.89
CA GLU A 307 -19.45 -7.11 7.70
C GLU A 307 -19.20 -5.83 6.90
N SER A 308 -19.80 -5.77 5.71
CA SER A 308 -19.87 -4.55 4.93
C SER A 308 -20.45 -3.47 5.84
N VAL A 309 -19.64 -2.47 6.15
CA VAL A 309 -20.13 -1.21 6.70
C VAL A 309 -21.15 -0.70 5.69
N GLY A 310 -22.41 -0.72 6.08
CA GLY A 310 -23.65 -0.30 5.50
C GLY A 310 -23.67 0.02 4.01
N GLU A 311 -24.59 -0.65 3.31
CA GLU A 311 -25.12 -0.18 2.04
C GLU A 311 -25.45 1.31 2.18
N TYR A 312 -24.73 2.15 1.45
CA TYR A 312 -25.14 3.54 1.24
C TYR A 312 -26.36 3.49 0.33
N GLU A 313 -27.54 3.52 0.93
CA GLU A 313 -28.76 3.84 0.20
C GLU A 313 -28.61 5.26 -0.39
N ASP A 314 -28.81 5.37 -1.69
CA ASP A 314 -29.03 6.61 -2.43
C ASP A 314 -30.32 7.28 -1.89
N GLY A 315 -30.20 7.96 -0.77
CA GLY A 315 -31.26 8.75 -0.15
C GLY A 315 -30.91 10.23 -0.26
N GLY A 316 -31.30 10.87 -1.36
CA GLY A 316 -31.35 12.32 -1.44
C GLY A 316 -32.22 12.88 -0.30
N ALA A 317 -31.57 13.34 0.76
CA ALA A 317 -32.19 14.17 1.77
C ALA A 317 -31.37 15.44 1.93
N CYS A 318 -31.95 16.54 1.47
CA CYS A 318 -31.56 17.89 1.86
C CYS A 318 -31.47 17.96 3.38
N ILE A 319 -30.24 18.03 3.93
CA ILE A 319 -30.06 18.42 5.32
C ILE A 319 -30.15 19.93 5.37
N SER A 320 -31.24 20.40 5.97
CA SER A 320 -31.51 21.79 6.30
C SER A 320 -30.42 22.36 7.18
N ASP A 321 -29.94 23.55 6.81
CA ASP A 321 -29.10 24.45 7.59
C ASP A 321 -29.65 24.67 9.01
N ALA A 322 -29.08 24.02 10.01
CA ALA A 322 -29.26 24.44 11.39
C ALA A 322 -27.99 24.10 12.18
N GLY A 323 -27.17 25.12 12.40
CA GLY A 323 -26.01 25.05 13.29
C GLY A 323 -24.67 25.43 12.68
N LYS A 324 -24.63 26.41 11.79
CA LYS A 324 -23.36 27.10 11.44
C LYS A 324 -22.95 28.00 12.59
N SER A 325 -22.12 27.51 13.50
CA SER A 325 -21.25 28.42 14.24
C SER A 325 -20.23 28.95 13.22
N SER A 326 -20.31 30.24 12.98
CA SER A 326 -19.37 31.00 12.15
C SER A 326 -17.96 30.98 12.77
N VAL A 327 -17.19 29.94 12.44
CA VAL A 327 -15.73 30.04 12.52
C VAL A 327 -15.29 30.64 11.21
N ASN A 328 -14.76 31.85 11.26
CA ASN A 328 -14.29 32.62 10.12
C ASN A 328 -13.40 31.77 9.21
N GLU A 329 -13.71 31.75 7.91
CA GLU A 329 -12.94 31.17 6.81
C GLU A 329 -11.66 31.94 6.48
N THR A 330 -11.12 32.68 7.42
CA THR A 330 -9.82 33.30 7.26
C THR A 330 -8.76 32.41 7.88
N GLY A 331 -8.26 31.43 7.08
CA GLY A 331 -6.93 30.92 7.33
C GLY A 331 -5.99 32.11 7.45
N ILE A 332 -5.37 32.26 8.62
CA ILE A 332 -4.38 33.32 8.86
C ILE A 332 -3.20 33.01 7.93
N GLN A 333 -3.24 33.62 6.74
CA GLN A 333 -2.11 33.70 5.84
C GLN A 333 -1.19 34.81 6.39
N ASN A 334 -0.33 34.45 7.31
CA ASN A 334 0.85 35.24 7.63
C ASN A 334 2.03 34.28 7.80
N GLY A 335 2.88 34.23 6.78
CA GLY A 335 4.24 33.70 6.77
C GLY A 335 4.49 32.38 7.52
N ALA A 336 4.88 31.36 6.83
CA ALA A 336 5.56 30.13 7.28
C ALA A 336 4.90 29.18 8.30
N ASN A 337 3.93 29.59 9.12
CA ASN A 337 3.33 28.74 10.15
C ASN A 337 1.81 28.67 9.97
N GLN A 338 1.32 27.57 9.39
CA GLN A 338 -0.09 27.23 9.40
C GLN A 338 -0.38 26.32 10.61
N TYR A 339 -1.44 26.64 11.36
CA TYR A 339 -1.89 25.84 12.49
C TYR A 339 -3.32 25.36 12.24
N LYS A 340 -3.61 24.13 12.68
CA LYS A 340 -4.94 23.53 12.62
C LYS A 340 -5.33 22.99 13.99
N LEU A 341 -6.58 23.20 14.40
CA LEU A 341 -7.17 22.48 15.53
C LEU A 341 -7.50 21.05 15.10
N VAL A 342 -6.92 20.08 15.78
CA VAL A 342 -7.16 18.65 15.59
C VAL A 342 -7.91 18.14 16.80
N ARG A 343 -9.03 17.45 16.56
CA ARG A 343 -9.83 16.76 17.55
C ARG A 343 -9.80 15.29 17.27
N CYS A 344 -9.34 14.50 18.23
CA CYS A 344 -9.22 13.05 18.07
C CYS A 344 -9.42 12.36 19.42
N ARG A 345 -9.68 11.04 19.37
CA ARG A 345 -9.70 10.23 20.56
C ARG A 345 -8.36 9.53 20.72
N ILE A 346 -7.69 9.74 21.86
CA ILE A 346 -6.40 9.10 22.15
C ILE A 346 -6.55 8.23 23.40
N ASN A 347 -6.31 6.93 23.26
CA ASN A 347 -6.45 5.94 24.32
C ASN A 347 -7.81 6.04 25.04
N GLY A 348 -8.89 6.16 24.26
CA GLY A 348 -10.26 6.27 24.75
C GLY A 348 -10.67 7.66 25.26
N ALA A 349 -9.78 8.63 25.34
CA ALA A 349 -10.10 9.99 25.82
C ALA A 349 -10.14 11.00 24.65
N GLU A 350 -11.18 11.83 24.64
CA GLU A 350 -11.26 12.96 23.70
C GLU A 350 -10.12 13.97 23.96
N ARG A 351 -9.45 14.38 22.91
CA ARG A 351 -8.31 15.29 22.94
C ARG A 351 -8.41 16.34 21.85
N GLU A 352 -7.93 17.54 22.19
CA GLU A 352 -7.79 18.66 21.24
C GLU A 352 -6.36 19.20 21.30
N ALA A 353 -5.78 19.47 20.13
CA ALA A 353 -4.49 20.16 20.01
C ALA A 353 -4.52 21.14 18.84
N VAL A 354 -3.87 22.29 19.01
CA VAL A 354 -3.55 23.21 17.90
C VAL A 354 -2.17 22.82 17.39
N VAL A 355 -2.15 22.11 16.24
CA VAL A 355 -0.92 21.56 15.67
C VAL A 355 -0.41 22.41 14.50
N ASP A 356 0.90 22.52 14.39
CA ASP A 356 1.54 23.02 13.17
C ASP A 356 1.32 21.98 12.03
N VAL A 357 0.88 22.42 10.86
CA VAL A 357 0.63 21.50 9.71
C VAL A 357 1.86 20.71 9.30
N ARG A 358 3.06 21.15 9.70
CA ARG A 358 4.34 20.49 9.47
C ARG A 358 4.65 19.36 10.47
N ALA A 359 3.85 19.23 11.53
CA ALA A 359 4.08 18.22 12.56
C ALA A 359 3.69 16.83 12.07
N SER A 360 4.50 15.82 12.41
CA SER A 360 4.08 14.44 12.32
C SER A 360 3.17 14.07 13.51
N LEU A 361 2.38 13.01 13.34
CA LEU A 361 1.60 12.45 14.45
C LEU A 361 2.52 12.03 15.61
N THR A 362 3.75 11.54 15.33
CA THR A 362 4.74 11.27 16.37
C THR A 362 5.07 12.52 17.20
N ASP A 363 5.25 13.67 16.53
CA ASP A 363 5.53 14.93 17.25
C ASP A 363 4.36 15.27 18.17
N MET A 364 3.12 15.28 17.68
CA MET A 364 1.92 15.57 18.46
C MET A 364 1.77 14.63 19.67
N LEU A 365 1.86 13.31 19.44
CA LEU A 365 1.69 12.34 20.53
C LEU A 365 2.74 12.47 21.64
N ARG A 366 3.99 12.75 21.26
CA ARG A 366 5.10 12.88 22.22
C ARG A 366 5.16 14.24 22.92
N ASP A 367 5.03 15.31 22.13
CA ASP A 367 5.36 16.64 22.58
C ASP A 367 4.13 17.31 23.22
N ASP A 368 2.90 17.10 22.70
CA ASP A 368 1.67 17.68 23.25
C ASP A 368 1.03 16.78 24.32
N TYR A 369 1.13 15.43 24.19
CA TYR A 369 0.46 14.48 25.09
C TYR A 369 1.41 13.63 25.95
N SER A 370 2.72 13.80 25.82
CA SER A 370 3.76 13.08 26.60
C SER A 370 3.68 11.54 26.44
N LEU A 371 3.15 11.02 25.32
CA LEU A 371 3.06 9.60 25.03
C LEU A 371 4.41 9.08 24.49
N THR A 372 5.34 8.82 25.40
CA THR A 372 6.74 8.55 25.08
C THR A 372 7.02 7.13 24.63
N SER A 373 6.02 6.22 24.70
CA SER A 373 6.11 4.90 24.08
C SER A 373 6.27 5.00 22.55
N VAL A 374 5.72 6.03 21.92
CA VAL A 374 5.90 6.34 20.52
C VAL A 374 7.33 6.83 20.28
N LYS A 375 8.20 5.99 19.70
CA LYS A 375 9.63 6.30 19.61
C LYS A 375 10.01 7.00 18.30
N LYS A 376 10.89 8.00 18.37
CA LYS A 376 11.55 8.60 17.20
C LYS A 376 12.82 7.80 16.88
N GLY A 377 12.73 6.84 15.92
CA GLY A 377 13.86 6.03 15.48
C GLY A 377 14.40 6.53 14.14
N CYS A 378 13.85 6.05 13.02
CA CYS A 378 14.30 6.42 11.68
C CYS A 378 13.63 7.69 11.14
N GLU A 379 12.41 8.00 11.57
CA GLU A 379 11.54 9.08 11.10
C GLU A 379 11.21 9.07 9.58
N VAL A 380 11.44 7.91 8.92
CA VAL A 380 11.21 7.68 7.48
C VAL A 380 10.35 6.44 7.22
N GLY A 381 9.63 5.93 8.23
CA GLY A 381 8.67 4.83 8.07
C GLY A 381 9.29 3.42 7.99
N GLU A 382 10.58 3.24 8.26
CA GLU A 382 11.25 1.94 8.09
C GLU A 382 11.33 1.08 9.35
N CYS A 383 11.51 1.70 10.54
CA CYS A 383 11.90 0.92 11.73
C CYS A 383 10.72 0.44 12.58
N GLY A 384 9.52 0.96 12.38
CA GLY A 384 8.32 0.58 13.14
C GLY A 384 8.28 1.03 14.60
N ALA A 385 9.31 1.70 15.13
CA ALA A 385 9.38 2.10 16.54
C ALA A 385 8.36 3.18 16.94
N CYS A 386 7.83 3.91 15.98
CA CYS A 386 6.77 4.92 16.11
C CYS A 386 5.37 4.37 15.83
N ASN A 387 5.21 3.06 15.70
CA ASN A 387 3.95 2.44 15.31
C ASN A 387 2.85 2.69 16.35
N VAL A 388 1.67 3.09 15.88
CA VAL A 388 0.44 3.31 16.65
C VAL A 388 -0.73 2.73 15.88
N MET A 389 -1.84 2.45 16.54
CA MET A 389 -3.09 2.09 15.85
C MET A 389 -3.92 3.35 15.62
N ILE A 390 -4.48 3.46 14.41
CA ILE A 390 -5.42 4.51 14.02
C ILE A 390 -6.62 3.81 13.41
N ASP A 391 -7.80 4.03 13.99
CA ASP A 391 -9.06 3.39 13.56
C ASP A 391 -8.92 1.85 13.40
N GLY A 392 -8.17 1.19 14.29
CA GLY A 392 -7.97 -0.26 14.32
C GLY A 392 -6.82 -0.80 13.45
N GLU A 393 -6.14 0.00 12.67
CA GLU A 393 -5.01 -0.40 11.83
C GLU A 393 -3.70 0.25 12.29
N CYS A 394 -2.58 -0.42 12.08
CA CYS A 394 -1.25 0.06 12.48
C CYS A 394 -0.61 0.99 11.45
N TYR A 395 -0.09 2.12 11.92
CA TYR A 395 0.58 3.14 11.10
C TYR A 395 1.90 3.61 11.72
N ASN A 396 2.88 3.88 10.88
CA ASN A 396 4.08 4.58 11.30
C ASN A 396 3.78 6.09 11.48
N SER A 397 3.55 6.51 12.71
CA SER A 397 3.15 7.89 13.04
C SER A 397 4.16 8.94 12.61
N CYS A 398 5.43 8.57 12.37
CA CYS A 398 6.46 9.51 11.89
C CYS A 398 6.26 9.97 10.43
N ILE A 399 5.51 9.21 9.61
CA ILE A 399 5.14 9.55 8.23
C ILE A 399 3.62 9.76 8.07
N TYR A 400 2.95 10.06 9.18
CA TYR A 400 1.54 10.45 9.24
C TYR A 400 1.47 11.90 9.74
N LEU A 401 0.86 12.80 8.98
CA LEU A 401 0.75 14.20 9.41
C LEU A 401 -0.22 14.33 10.58
N ALA A 402 0.12 15.12 11.58
CA ALA A 402 -0.72 15.34 12.76
C ALA A 402 -2.12 15.86 12.39
N VAL A 403 -2.23 16.67 11.34
CA VAL A 403 -3.51 17.21 10.86
C VAL A 403 -4.45 16.16 10.28
N TRP A 404 -3.96 15.00 9.87
CA TRP A 404 -4.77 13.87 9.39
C TRP A 404 -5.41 13.06 10.52
N ALA A 405 -5.00 13.33 11.77
CA ALA A 405 -5.56 12.68 12.94
C ALA A 405 -6.91 13.27 13.37
N ASP A 406 -7.38 14.33 12.71
CA ASP A 406 -8.68 14.95 12.99
C ASP A 406 -9.83 13.94 12.79
N GLY A 407 -10.65 13.75 13.82
CA GLY A 407 -11.74 12.78 13.85
C GLY A 407 -11.32 11.32 14.06
N LYS A 408 -10.02 11.02 14.29
CA LYS A 408 -9.51 9.65 14.38
C LYS A 408 -9.47 9.11 15.81
N GLU A 409 -9.55 7.77 15.93
CA GLU A 409 -9.28 7.05 17.17
C GLU A 409 -7.84 6.51 17.13
N ILE A 410 -7.03 6.92 18.11
CA ILE A 410 -5.62 6.58 18.18
C ILE A 410 -5.36 5.78 19.45
N ARG A 411 -4.68 4.64 19.32
CA ARG A 411 -4.21 3.83 20.45
C ARG A 411 -2.69 3.74 20.42
N THR A 412 -2.09 3.95 21.59
CA THR A 412 -0.66 3.76 21.86
C THR A 412 -0.46 2.70 22.92
N LEU A 413 0.79 2.31 23.20
CA LEU A 413 1.10 1.31 24.21
C LEU A 413 0.51 1.67 25.60
N GLU A 414 0.51 2.96 25.93
CA GLU A 414 -0.05 3.45 27.20
C GLU A 414 -1.54 3.12 27.36
N GLY A 415 -2.28 3.00 26.26
CA GLY A 415 -3.70 2.64 26.27
C GLY A 415 -4.00 1.13 26.41
N LEU A 416 -2.98 0.28 26.50
CA LEU A 416 -3.15 -1.17 26.63
C LEU A 416 -3.18 -1.66 28.10
N MET A 417 -2.81 -0.80 29.02
CA MET A 417 -2.82 -1.15 30.46
C MET A 417 -4.23 -1.13 31.02
N GLY A 418 -4.50 -2.04 31.95
CA GLY A 418 -5.74 -2.03 32.74
C GLY A 418 -5.86 -0.76 33.60
N SER A 419 -7.07 -0.54 34.14
CA SER A 419 -7.39 0.67 34.93
C SER A 419 -6.54 0.85 36.21
N ASN A 420 -6.01 -0.22 36.75
CA ASN A 420 -5.11 -0.20 37.91
C ASN A 420 -3.63 -0.35 37.51
N GLY A 421 -3.31 -0.25 36.22
CA GLY A 421 -1.93 -0.40 35.72
C GLY A 421 -1.49 -1.83 35.44
N GLU A 422 -2.44 -2.80 35.38
CA GLU A 422 -2.11 -4.19 35.04
C GLU A 422 -1.64 -4.26 33.57
N LEU A 423 -0.65 -5.10 33.32
CA LEU A 423 -0.18 -5.37 31.96
C LEU A 423 -1.21 -6.20 31.20
N SER A 424 -1.38 -5.89 29.93
CA SER A 424 -2.15 -6.75 29.04
C SER A 424 -1.44 -8.09 28.80
N ASP A 425 -2.18 -9.12 28.36
CA ASP A 425 -1.63 -10.46 28.11
C ASP A 425 -0.40 -10.42 27.18
N ILE A 426 -0.43 -9.61 26.13
CA ILE A 426 0.72 -9.50 25.22
C ILE A 426 1.91 -8.80 25.88
N GLN A 427 1.70 -7.78 26.70
CA GLN A 427 2.78 -7.13 27.44
C GLN A 427 3.43 -8.11 28.43
N GLN A 428 2.62 -8.90 29.14
CA GLN A 428 3.11 -9.92 30.05
C GLN A 428 3.87 -11.02 29.29
N ALA A 429 3.36 -11.47 28.14
CA ALA A 429 4.03 -12.48 27.33
C ALA A 429 5.41 -12.00 26.83
N PHE A 430 5.57 -10.71 26.52
CA PHE A 430 6.87 -10.15 26.14
C PHE A 430 7.89 -10.22 27.28
N ILE A 431 7.44 -10.11 28.54
CA ILE A 431 8.31 -10.29 29.71
C ILE A 431 8.65 -11.77 29.88
N ASP A 432 7.64 -12.64 29.89
CA ASP A 432 7.77 -14.07 30.14
C ASP A 432 8.68 -14.76 29.12
N GLU A 433 8.59 -14.38 27.84
CA GLU A 433 9.37 -14.94 26.75
C GLU A 433 10.72 -14.22 26.56
N ALA A 434 11.10 -13.28 27.43
CA ALA A 434 12.30 -12.46 27.31
C ALA A 434 12.39 -11.75 25.93
N ALA A 435 11.26 -11.30 25.41
CA ALA A 435 11.15 -10.61 24.13
C ALA A 435 11.61 -9.14 24.18
N VAL A 436 12.04 -8.67 25.35
CA VAL A 436 12.52 -7.31 25.60
C VAL A 436 13.99 -7.35 26.00
N GLN A 437 14.83 -6.54 25.34
CA GLN A 437 16.19 -6.25 25.79
C GLN A 437 16.35 -4.74 26.00
N CYS A 438 16.72 -3.95 24.98
CA CYS A 438 16.82 -2.50 25.16
C CYS A 438 15.46 -1.79 25.27
N GLY A 439 14.38 -2.42 24.85
CA GLY A 439 13.00 -1.91 24.93
C GLY A 439 12.62 -0.87 23.86
N PHE A 440 13.53 -0.46 22.95
CA PHE A 440 13.27 0.62 22.03
C PHE A 440 12.22 0.26 20.95
N CYS A 441 12.27 -0.92 20.36
CA CYS A 441 11.30 -1.39 19.35
C CYS A 441 10.01 -1.94 19.99
N THR A 442 10.06 -2.32 21.27
CA THR A 442 8.99 -3.05 21.97
C THR A 442 7.62 -2.41 21.86
N PRO A 443 7.44 -1.09 22.11
CA PRO A 443 6.12 -0.47 21.98
C PRO A 443 5.51 -0.64 20.58
N GLY A 444 6.28 -0.37 19.55
CA GLY A 444 5.79 -0.47 18.17
C GLY A 444 5.44 -1.90 17.78
N VAL A 445 6.26 -2.87 18.17
CA VAL A 445 6.00 -4.31 17.90
C VAL A 445 4.75 -4.79 18.63
N ILE A 446 4.55 -4.38 19.91
CA ILE A 446 3.36 -4.74 20.67
C ILE A 446 2.09 -4.18 20.00
N MET A 447 2.11 -2.95 19.46
CA MET A 447 0.95 -2.40 18.75
C MET A 447 0.59 -3.25 17.51
N SER A 448 1.57 -3.70 16.73
CA SER A 448 1.31 -4.64 15.63
C SER A 448 0.83 -6.01 16.13
N ALA A 449 1.36 -6.49 17.25
CA ALA A 449 0.87 -7.73 17.84
C ALA A 449 -0.59 -7.61 18.29
N VAL A 450 -1.01 -6.46 18.84
CA VAL A 450 -2.41 -6.18 19.18
C VAL A 450 -3.31 -6.24 17.94
N GLU A 451 -2.92 -5.60 16.83
CA GLU A 451 -3.68 -5.68 15.56
C GLU A 451 -3.85 -7.13 15.09
N ILE A 452 -2.76 -7.95 15.16
CA ILE A 452 -2.80 -9.37 14.81
C ILE A 452 -3.76 -10.14 15.72
N LEU A 453 -3.69 -9.93 17.02
CA LEU A 453 -4.51 -10.61 18.02
C LEU A 453 -5.99 -10.21 17.93
N GLU A 454 -6.29 -8.94 17.70
CA GLU A 454 -7.66 -8.42 17.53
C GLU A 454 -8.34 -8.92 16.24
N SER A 455 -7.58 -9.43 15.26
CA SER A 455 -8.15 -10.09 14.08
C SER A 455 -8.90 -11.39 14.41
N GLY A 456 -8.64 -12.00 15.57
CA GLY A 456 -9.24 -13.26 16.01
C GLY A 456 -8.85 -14.48 15.16
N ARG A 457 -7.88 -14.35 14.25
CA ARG A 457 -7.42 -15.42 13.37
C ARG A 457 -6.23 -16.17 13.93
N GLU A 458 -6.14 -17.46 13.62
CA GLU A 458 -4.91 -18.22 13.80
C GLU A 458 -3.97 -17.96 12.62
N TYR A 459 -2.70 -17.69 12.94
CA TYR A 459 -1.64 -17.48 11.96
C TYR A 459 -0.50 -18.46 12.18
N THR A 460 0.06 -18.95 11.09
CA THR A 460 1.31 -19.71 11.10
C THR A 460 2.48 -18.80 11.50
N ARG A 461 3.57 -19.40 11.97
CA ARG A 461 4.78 -18.64 12.35
C ARG A 461 5.36 -17.81 11.19
N ASP A 462 5.26 -18.29 9.96
CA ASP A 462 5.74 -17.55 8.79
C ASP A 462 4.82 -16.37 8.44
N GLU A 463 3.51 -16.50 8.62
CA GLU A 463 2.57 -15.38 8.52
C GLU A 463 2.84 -14.34 9.61
N LEU A 464 3.09 -14.76 10.85
CA LEU A 464 3.48 -13.83 11.94
C LEU A 464 4.77 -13.08 11.60
N ARG A 465 5.80 -13.76 11.04
CA ARG A 465 7.03 -13.11 10.55
C ARG A 465 6.72 -12.04 9.51
N LYS A 466 5.83 -12.32 8.58
CA LYS A 466 5.40 -11.38 7.55
C LYS A 466 4.63 -10.20 8.12
N LEU A 467 3.71 -10.44 9.05
CA LEU A 467 2.90 -9.40 9.69
C LEU A 467 3.74 -8.48 10.60
N LEU A 468 4.80 -9.00 11.21
CA LEU A 468 5.73 -8.22 12.04
C LEU A 468 6.92 -7.64 11.26
N SER A 469 6.98 -7.83 9.95
CA SER A 469 8.15 -7.45 9.11
C SER A 469 8.43 -5.95 9.03
N GLY A 470 7.48 -5.10 9.42
CA GLY A 470 7.64 -3.64 9.49
C GLY A 470 8.43 -3.12 10.68
N HIS A 471 9.06 -4.00 11.48
CA HIS A 471 9.79 -3.64 12.70
C HIS A 471 11.26 -4.02 12.65
N LEU A 472 12.14 -3.10 13.09
CA LEU A 472 13.57 -3.36 13.21
C LEU A 472 13.95 -3.54 14.69
N CYS A 473 14.44 -4.73 15.02
CA CYS A 473 15.04 -5.04 16.31
C CYS A 473 16.48 -5.50 16.14
N ARG A 474 17.43 -4.82 16.78
CA ARG A 474 18.85 -5.18 16.71
C ARG A 474 19.26 -6.18 17.80
N CYS A 475 18.45 -6.34 18.84
CA CYS A 475 18.83 -7.04 20.06
C CYS A 475 18.41 -8.50 20.10
N THR A 476 17.12 -8.81 19.79
CA THR A 476 16.46 -10.08 20.18
C THR A 476 16.61 -11.19 19.13
N GLY A 477 16.98 -10.89 17.89
CA GLY A 477 16.91 -11.86 16.79
C GLY A 477 15.48 -12.28 16.40
N TYR A 478 14.46 -11.61 16.94
CA TYR A 478 13.00 -11.76 16.67
C TYR A 478 12.35 -13.04 17.21
N GLU A 479 13.09 -14.13 17.49
CA GLU A 479 12.47 -15.41 17.86
C GLU A 479 11.65 -15.30 19.13
N ASN A 480 12.14 -14.63 20.20
CA ASN A 480 11.39 -14.43 21.44
C ASN A 480 10.16 -13.54 21.24
N ILE A 481 10.24 -12.56 20.32
CA ILE A 481 9.10 -11.73 19.95
C ILE A 481 8.01 -12.58 19.31
N LEU A 482 8.37 -13.44 18.35
CA LEU A 482 7.43 -14.36 17.70
C LEU A 482 6.82 -15.34 18.71
N ASN A 483 7.63 -15.88 19.65
CA ASN A 483 7.13 -16.76 20.71
C ASN A 483 6.07 -16.07 21.58
N ALA A 484 6.32 -14.81 21.98
CA ALA A 484 5.37 -14.04 22.80
C ALA A 484 4.03 -13.82 22.07
N VAL A 485 4.07 -13.45 20.77
CA VAL A 485 2.87 -13.24 19.96
C VAL A 485 2.12 -14.55 19.74
N GLU A 486 2.82 -15.62 19.37
CA GLU A 486 2.23 -16.95 19.13
C GLU A 486 1.57 -17.52 20.38
N LYS A 487 2.23 -17.41 21.54
CA LYS A 487 1.71 -17.84 22.84
C LYS A 487 0.43 -17.08 23.21
N THR A 488 0.42 -15.77 23.04
CA THR A 488 -0.76 -14.95 23.35
C THR A 488 -1.92 -15.27 22.41
N MET A 489 -1.65 -15.44 21.11
CA MET A 489 -2.65 -15.82 20.10
C MET A 489 -3.31 -17.16 20.48
N ARG A 490 -2.53 -18.19 20.78
CA ARG A 490 -3.07 -19.50 21.17
C ARG A 490 -3.93 -19.40 22.43
N LYS A 491 -3.45 -18.69 23.48
CA LYS A 491 -4.21 -18.47 24.72
C LYS A 491 -5.58 -17.83 24.46
N GLN A 492 -5.66 -16.84 23.54
CA GLN A 492 -6.92 -16.19 23.21
C GLN A 492 -7.88 -17.11 22.44
N LEU A 493 -7.36 -17.90 21.49
CA LEU A 493 -8.17 -18.85 20.74
C LEU A 493 -8.73 -19.96 21.62
N GLU A 494 -7.94 -20.47 22.56
CA GLU A 494 -8.39 -21.45 23.57
C GLU A 494 -9.46 -20.87 24.50
N GLY A 495 -9.32 -19.61 24.92
CA GLY A 495 -10.28 -18.92 25.79
C GLY A 495 -11.61 -18.60 25.11
N ASN A 496 -11.64 -18.48 23.78
CA ASN A 496 -12.86 -18.23 22.99
C ASN A 496 -13.57 -19.54 22.59
N SER A 497 -13.05 -20.71 22.90
CA SER A 497 -13.57 -22.02 22.55
C SER A 497 -14.48 -22.63 23.65
N VAL A 498 -14.89 -21.85 24.71
CA VAL A 498 -15.75 -22.29 25.82
C VAL A 498 -17.10 -21.60 25.76
#